data_12fd0977640574a9d161eefcf96693e9
#
_entry.id   12fd0977640574a9d161eefcf96693e9
#
_cell.length_a   1.000
_cell.length_b   1.000
_cell.length_c   1.000
_cell.angle_alpha   90.00
_cell.angle_beta   90.00
_cell.angle_gamma   90.00
#
_symmetry.space_group_name_H-M   'P 1'
#
loop_
_entity.id
_entity.type
_entity.pdbx_description
1 polymer ?
#
loop_
_entity_poly.entity_id
_entity_poly.type
_entity_poly.pdbx_seq_one_letter_code
_entity_poly.pdbx_strand_id
1 'polypeptide(L)'
;MNDPFATLVDTDAIDWLEPPTGGGNALKVLWVSDETGAWSALIRARAGTVNPPHTHLGPADFYVISGSIEYRGGVARAGCWVYEPAGAVHDATTHPEDTVYLANVRGPIAYHDANGAITHVTNGASMKEALAARAAR
;
A
#
# COMPACT_ATOMS: atom_id res chain seq x y z
N MET A 1 21.94 8.16 -8.82
CA MET A 1 21.96 8.60 -10.22
C MET A 1 20.67 8.18 -10.90
N ASN A 2 20.06 9.06 -11.63
CA ASN A 2 18.85 8.75 -12.36
C ASN A 2 19.19 8.22 -13.75
N ASP A 3 18.79 6.99 -13.99
CA ASP A 3 18.82 6.42 -15.33
C ASP A 3 17.52 6.84 -16.02
N PRO A 4 17.56 7.45 -17.22
CA PRO A 4 16.34 7.84 -17.92
C PRO A 4 15.48 6.66 -18.36
N PHE A 5 16.00 5.44 -18.31
CA PHE A 5 15.31 4.24 -18.78
C PHE A 5 14.92 3.28 -17.67
N ALA A 6 15.40 3.48 -16.45
CA ALA A 6 15.15 2.56 -15.35
C ALA A 6 15.19 3.24 -14.00
N THR A 7 14.40 2.72 -13.07
CA THR A 7 14.46 3.06 -11.66
C THR A 7 14.92 1.82 -10.90
N LEU A 8 16.03 1.93 -10.20
CA LEU A 8 16.55 0.86 -9.36
C LEU A 8 16.48 1.29 -7.90
N VAL A 9 15.86 0.46 -7.07
CA VAL A 9 15.74 0.72 -5.65
C VAL A 9 16.20 -0.51 -4.86
N ASP A 10 17.23 -0.33 -4.05
CA ASP A 10 17.61 -1.34 -3.05
C ASP A 10 16.71 -1.16 -1.83
N THR A 11 15.75 -2.04 -1.67
CA THR A 11 14.76 -1.92 -0.59
C THR A 11 15.36 -2.14 0.80
N ASP A 12 16.49 -2.84 0.89
CA ASP A 12 17.19 -3.03 2.17
C ASP A 12 17.91 -1.76 2.62
N ALA A 13 18.21 -0.86 1.71
CA ALA A 13 18.84 0.42 2.01
C ALA A 13 17.85 1.52 2.43
N ILE A 14 16.56 1.21 2.48
CA ILE A 14 15.49 2.14 2.83
C ILE A 14 14.89 1.72 4.16
N ASP A 15 14.68 2.67 5.07
CA ASP A 15 13.96 2.39 6.31
C ASP A 15 12.44 2.40 6.08
N TRP A 16 11.75 1.65 6.92
CA TRP A 16 10.30 1.71 6.99
C TRP A 16 9.83 3.08 7.49
N LEU A 17 8.87 3.66 6.80
CA LEU A 17 8.21 4.89 7.21
C LEU A 17 6.86 4.53 7.84
N GLU A 18 6.70 4.84 9.12
CA GLU A 18 5.42 4.66 9.82
C GLU A 18 4.57 5.91 9.65
N PRO A 19 3.31 5.78 9.21
CA PRO A 19 2.40 6.93 9.12
C PRO A 19 2.17 7.55 10.50
N PRO A 20 1.99 8.88 10.59
CA PRO A 20 1.72 9.55 11.85
C PRO A 20 0.46 9.04 12.56
N THR A 21 -0.49 8.52 11.81
CA THR A 21 -1.74 7.96 12.33
C THR A 21 -1.55 6.63 13.06
N GLY A 22 -0.39 6.00 12.94
CA GLY A 22 -0.15 4.66 13.48
C GLY A 22 -0.89 3.59 12.68
N GLY A 23 -1.53 2.64 13.38
CA GLY A 23 -2.36 1.61 12.77
C GLY A 23 -1.63 0.31 12.41
N GLY A 24 -0.34 0.21 12.66
CA GLY A 24 0.44 -1.02 12.48
C GLY A 24 1.06 -1.19 11.10
N ASN A 25 0.77 -0.30 10.14
CA ASN A 25 1.37 -0.32 8.82
C ASN A 25 2.63 0.52 8.75
N ALA A 26 3.55 0.13 7.88
CA ALA A 26 4.72 0.91 7.50
C ALA A 26 4.97 0.76 6.01
N LEU A 27 5.62 1.73 5.39
CA LEU A 27 5.81 1.80 3.95
C LEU A 27 7.27 1.97 3.59
N LYS A 28 7.66 1.35 2.47
CA LYS A 28 8.84 1.73 1.69
C LYS A 28 8.34 2.11 0.31
N VAL A 29 8.20 3.39 0.04
CA VAL A 29 7.74 3.86 -1.27
C VAL A 29 8.87 3.69 -2.27
N LEU A 30 8.61 2.97 -3.34
CA LEU A 30 9.62 2.64 -4.35
C LEU A 30 9.59 3.66 -5.49
N TRP A 31 8.42 4.04 -5.93
CA TRP A 31 8.22 4.86 -7.11
C TRP A 31 6.84 5.50 -7.12
N VAL A 32 6.75 6.69 -7.65
CA VAL A 32 5.49 7.41 -7.89
C VAL A 32 5.53 8.00 -9.29
N SER A 33 4.48 7.78 -10.07
CA SER A 33 4.36 8.36 -11.41
C SER A 33 3.93 9.83 -11.34
N ASP A 34 4.69 10.69 -12.01
CA ASP A 34 4.31 12.10 -12.19
C ASP A 34 3.14 12.27 -13.16
N GLU A 35 2.96 11.32 -14.06
CA GLU A 35 1.93 11.42 -15.11
C GLU A 35 0.58 10.92 -14.64
N THR A 36 0.55 9.79 -13.93
CA THR A 36 -0.69 9.09 -13.61
C THR A 36 -1.05 9.11 -12.13
N GLY A 37 -0.08 9.42 -11.26
CA GLY A 37 -0.26 9.30 -9.81
C GLY A 37 -0.19 7.86 -9.30
N ALA A 38 0.12 6.89 -10.16
CA ALA A 38 0.35 5.51 -9.73
C ALA A 38 1.60 5.40 -8.86
N TRP A 39 1.63 4.40 -7.99
CA TRP A 39 2.81 4.16 -7.15
C TRP A 39 3.03 2.68 -6.91
N SER A 40 4.26 2.36 -6.51
CA SER A 40 4.65 1.04 -6.01
C SER A 40 5.29 1.19 -4.64
N ALA A 41 4.94 0.31 -3.72
CA ALA A 41 5.47 0.34 -2.37
C ALA A 41 5.55 -1.06 -1.77
N LEU A 42 6.54 -1.30 -0.93
CA LEU A 42 6.48 -2.39 0.03
C LEU A 42 5.67 -1.91 1.23
N ILE A 43 4.78 -2.77 1.70
CA ILE A 43 3.95 -2.50 2.88
C ILE A 43 4.22 -3.59 3.90
N ARG A 44 4.47 -3.18 5.14
CA ARG A 44 4.55 -4.07 6.28
C ARG A 44 3.35 -3.80 7.18
N ALA A 45 2.63 -4.85 7.52
CA ALA A 45 1.56 -4.80 8.51
C ALA A 45 1.94 -5.71 9.68
N ARG A 46 1.92 -5.18 10.90
CA ARG A 46 2.17 -5.98 12.08
C ARG A 46 0.99 -6.91 12.37
N ALA A 47 1.26 -8.05 13.02
CA ALA A 47 0.22 -8.95 13.49
C ALA A 47 -0.85 -8.19 14.26
N GLY A 48 -2.12 -8.45 13.96
CA GLY A 48 -3.27 -7.77 14.58
C GLY A 48 -3.68 -6.46 13.90
N THR A 49 -2.96 -6.01 12.88
CA THR A 49 -3.34 -4.82 12.12
C THR A 49 -4.68 -5.04 11.43
N VAL A 50 -5.57 -4.05 11.53
CA VAL A 50 -6.84 -4.02 10.80
C VAL A 50 -6.83 -2.78 9.93
N ASN A 51 -6.94 -2.98 8.62
CA ASN A 51 -7.10 -1.88 7.67
C ASN A 51 -8.59 -1.60 7.49
N PRO A 52 -9.02 -0.34 7.58
CA PRO A 52 -10.42 0.00 7.46
C PRO A 52 -10.97 -0.28 6.06
N PRO A 53 -12.30 -0.37 5.91
CA PRO A 53 -12.92 -0.46 4.60
C PRO A 53 -12.46 0.68 3.68
N HIS A 54 -12.23 0.35 2.41
CA HIS A 54 -11.76 1.33 1.43
C HIS A 54 -12.23 0.98 0.02
N THR A 55 -12.20 1.98 -0.84
CA THR A 55 -12.54 1.85 -2.26
C THR A 55 -11.30 2.17 -3.09
N HIS A 56 -10.96 1.27 -4.02
CA HIS A 56 -9.95 1.52 -5.03
C HIS A 56 -10.57 2.29 -6.19
N LEU A 57 -10.17 3.54 -6.37
CA LEU A 57 -10.64 4.36 -7.49
C LEU A 57 -9.91 4.02 -8.80
N GLY A 58 -8.76 3.39 -8.70
CA GLY A 58 -8.04 2.77 -9.81
C GLY A 58 -7.69 1.33 -9.47
N PRO A 59 -7.28 0.53 -10.45
CA PRO A 59 -6.90 -0.85 -10.18
C PRO A 59 -5.63 -0.94 -9.34
N ALA A 60 -5.51 -2.03 -8.60
CA ALA A 60 -4.32 -2.34 -7.82
C ALA A 60 -4.03 -3.83 -7.86
N ASP A 61 -2.78 -4.19 -7.66
CA ASP A 61 -2.40 -5.57 -7.44
C ASP A 61 -1.36 -5.65 -6.33
N PHE A 62 -1.29 -6.77 -5.66
CA PHE A 62 -0.26 -7.00 -4.66
C PHE A 62 0.18 -8.45 -4.62
N TYR A 63 1.43 -8.61 -4.24
CA TYR A 63 2.08 -9.90 -4.07
C TYR A 63 2.54 -10.05 -2.64
N VAL A 64 2.05 -11.07 -1.95
CA VAL A 64 2.41 -11.34 -0.55
C VAL A 64 3.77 -12.01 -0.50
N ILE A 65 4.73 -11.35 0.14
CA ILE A 65 6.10 -11.84 0.28
C ILE A 65 6.22 -12.73 1.53
N SER A 66 5.62 -12.27 2.64
CA SER A 66 5.60 -13.03 3.91
C SER A 66 4.32 -12.69 4.67
N GLY A 67 3.88 -13.61 5.51
CA GLY A 67 2.66 -13.44 6.30
C GLY A 67 1.40 -13.74 5.52
N SER A 68 0.30 -13.07 5.86
CA SER A 68 -1.01 -13.29 5.25
C SER A 68 -1.92 -12.09 5.38
N ILE A 69 -2.87 -11.98 4.45
CA ILE A 69 -3.93 -10.98 4.44
C ILE A 69 -5.26 -11.71 4.41
N GLU A 70 -6.10 -11.47 5.39
CA GLU A 70 -7.46 -12.00 5.43
C GLU A 70 -8.46 -10.94 5.02
N TYR A 71 -9.37 -11.30 4.12
CA TYR A 71 -10.47 -10.44 3.68
C TYR A 71 -11.60 -11.33 3.14
N ARG A 72 -12.74 -10.72 2.80
CA ARG A 72 -13.96 -11.45 2.42
C ARG A 72 -13.72 -12.49 1.33
N GLY A 73 -12.83 -12.24 0.39
CA GLY A 73 -12.51 -13.16 -0.69
C GLY A 73 -11.68 -14.38 -0.29
N GLY A 74 -11.15 -14.41 0.93
CA GLY A 74 -10.32 -15.49 1.43
C GLY A 74 -9.06 -15.02 2.13
N VAL A 75 -8.05 -15.89 2.12
CA VAL A 75 -6.75 -15.63 2.74
C VAL A 75 -5.67 -15.65 1.67
N ALA A 76 -4.94 -14.55 1.51
CA ALA A 76 -3.76 -14.48 0.67
C ALA A 76 -2.52 -14.71 1.54
N ARG A 77 -1.83 -15.81 1.33
CA ARG A 77 -0.58 -16.18 2.00
C ARG A 77 0.63 -15.81 1.16
N ALA A 78 1.80 -15.95 1.74
CA ALA A 78 3.06 -15.77 1.01
C ALA A 78 3.06 -16.55 -0.32
N GLY A 79 3.41 -15.86 -1.41
CA GLY A 79 3.35 -16.41 -2.75
C GLY A 79 2.04 -16.14 -3.50
N CYS A 80 1.03 -15.57 -2.84
CA CYS A 80 -0.23 -15.20 -3.51
C CYS A 80 -0.13 -13.84 -4.15
N TRP A 81 -0.73 -13.74 -5.34
CA TRP A 81 -0.96 -12.47 -6.04
C TRP A 81 -2.44 -12.17 -6.06
N VAL A 82 -2.79 -10.91 -5.79
CA VAL A 82 -4.18 -10.44 -5.75
C VAL A 82 -4.34 -9.26 -6.69
N TYR A 83 -5.38 -9.28 -7.50
CA TYR A 83 -5.75 -8.16 -8.35
C TYR A 83 -7.10 -7.58 -7.90
N GLU A 84 -7.15 -6.27 -7.78
CA GLU A 84 -8.35 -5.53 -7.41
C GLU A 84 -8.69 -4.54 -8.52
N PRO A 85 -9.84 -4.71 -9.20
CA PRO A 85 -10.23 -3.82 -10.28
C PRO A 85 -10.60 -2.43 -9.76
N ALA A 86 -10.61 -1.45 -10.66
CA ALA A 86 -11.12 -0.12 -10.35
C ALA A 86 -12.56 -0.20 -9.85
N GLY A 87 -12.87 0.53 -8.79
CA GLY A 87 -14.18 0.50 -8.15
C GLY A 87 -14.35 -0.61 -7.12
N ALA A 88 -13.35 -1.45 -6.92
CA ALA A 88 -13.41 -2.48 -5.89
C ALA A 88 -13.59 -1.85 -4.50
N VAL A 89 -14.58 -2.33 -3.77
CA VAL A 89 -14.87 -1.89 -2.40
C VAL A 89 -14.48 -3.03 -1.47
N HIS A 90 -13.60 -2.74 -0.52
CA HIS A 90 -13.18 -3.71 0.47
C HIS A 90 -13.92 -3.54 1.78
N ASP A 91 -14.25 -4.66 2.39
CA ASP A 91 -14.42 -4.71 3.84
C ASP A 91 -13.05 -4.54 4.51
N ALA A 92 -13.05 -4.39 5.83
CA ALA A 92 -11.81 -4.36 6.58
C ALA A 92 -10.96 -5.61 6.29
N THR A 93 -9.65 -5.42 6.17
CA THR A 93 -8.69 -6.51 6.02
C THR A 93 -7.91 -6.69 7.32
N THR A 94 -7.52 -7.91 7.61
CA THR A 94 -6.80 -8.25 8.83
C THR A 94 -5.51 -9.00 8.52
N HIS A 95 -4.56 -8.91 9.44
CA HIS A 95 -3.28 -9.60 9.34
C HIS A 95 -3.09 -10.43 10.63
N PRO A 96 -3.31 -11.75 10.58
CA PRO A 96 -3.10 -12.58 11.77
C PRO A 96 -1.63 -12.71 12.18
N GLU A 97 -0.70 -12.41 11.27
CA GLU A 97 0.73 -12.43 11.52
C GLU A 97 1.41 -11.25 10.85
N ASP A 98 2.67 -10.97 11.21
CA ASP A 98 3.45 -9.94 10.54
C ASP A 98 3.52 -10.23 9.04
N THR A 99 3.19 -9.24 8.23
CA THR A 99 3.01 -9.41 6.79
C THR A 99 3.81 -8.35 6.05
N VAL A 100 4.45 -8.78 4.96
CA VAL A 100 5.08 -7.88 3.99
C VAL A 100 4.54 -8.21 2.60
N TYR A 101 4.11 -7.20 1.87
CA TYR A 101 3.64 -7.37 0.51
C TYR A 101 4.07 -6.20 -0.38
N LEU A 102 4.21 -6.49 -1.66
CA LEU A 102 4.48 -5.50 -2.69
C LEU A 102 3.15 -5.06 -3.29
N ALA A 103 2.86 -3.76 -3.25
CA ALA A 103 1.65 -3.18 -3.81
C ALA A 103 1.99 -2.31 -5.02
N ASN A 104 1.22 -2.49 -6.10
CA ASN A 104 1.20 -1.62 -7.27
C ASN A 104 -0.19 -1.00 -7.37
N VAL A 105 -0.29 0.30 -7.20
CA VAL A 105 -1.56 1.00 -7.09
C VAL A 105 -1.66 2.06 -8.18
N ARG A 106 -2.71 1.98 -8.98
CA ARG A 106 -2.85 2.81 -10.19
C ARG A 106 -3.89 3.92 -10.08
N GLY A 107 -4.39 4.17 -8.88
CA GLY A 107 -5.32 5.25 -8.62
C GLY A 107 -5.49 5.51 -7.13
N PRO A 108 -6.23 6.55 -6.74
CA PRO A 108 -6.44 6.87 -5.34
C PRO A 108 -7.18 5.77 -4.60
N ILE A 109 -6.95 5.69 -3.29
CA ILE A 109 -7.69 4.82 -2.37
C ILE A 109 -8.44 5.71 -1.39
N ALA A 110 -9.75 5.56 -1.33
CA ALA A 110 -10.61 6.30 -0.41
C ALA A 110 -10.97 5.40 0.78
N TYR A 111 -10.64 5.83 1.99
CA TYR A 111 -10.93 5.10 3.22
C TYR A 111 -12.23 5.61 3.84
N HIS A 112 -13.00 4.71 4.41
CA HIS A 112 -14.34 4.97 4.93
C HIS A 112 -14.43 4.67 6.42
N ASP A 113 -15.26 5.43 7.12
CA ASP A 113 -15.68 5.12 8.48
C ASP A 113 -16.87 4.12 8.47
N ALA A 114 -17.38 3.81 9.66
CA ALA A 114 -18.50 2.88 9.81
C ALA A 114 -19.80 3.37 9.13
N ASN A 115 -19.93 4.66 8.90
CA ASN A 115 -21.09 5.26 8.24
C ASN A 115 -20.90 5.42 6.73
N GLY A 116 -19.75 4.98 6.19
CA GLY A 116 -19.44 5.10 4.78
C GLY A 116 -18.88 6.46 4.36
N ALA A 117 -18.66 7.38 5.30
CA ALA A 117 -18.05 8.67 4.99
C ALA A 117 -16.55 8.51 4.75
N ILE A 118 -16.02 9.24 3.77
CA ILE A 118 -14.59 9.22 3.46
C ILE A 118 -13.84 9.95 4.58
N THR A 119 -12.89 9.25 5.21
CA THR A 119 -12.06 9.78 6.28
C THR A 119 -10.75 10.37 5.76
N HIS A 120 -10.17 9.74 4.75
CA HIS A 120 -8.97 10.23 4.08
C HIS A 120 -8.80 9.52 2.74
N VAL A 121 -7.91 10.08 1.91
CA VAL A 121 -7.58 9.54 0.60
C VAL A 121 -6.06 9.41 0.50
N THR A 122 -5.61 8.23 0.07
CA THR A 122 -4.22 8.01 -0.33
C THR A 122 -4.14 8.15 -1.85
N ASN A 123 -3.23 8.98 -2.32
CA ASN A 123 -3.06 9.27 -3.75
C ASN A 123 -1.59 9.50 -4.11
N GLY A 124 -1.34 9.81 -5.38
CA GLY A 124 0.02 10.09 -5.85
C GLY A 124 0.69 11.23 -5.10
N ALA A 125 -0.04 12.28 -4.73
CA ALA A 125 0.52 13.41 -3.98
C ALA A 125 0.98 12.99 -2.58
N SER A 126 0.16 12.23 -1.85
CA SER A 126 0.55 11.74 -0.53
C SER A 126 1.72 10.75 -0.61
N MET A 127 1.79 9.94 -1.65
CA MET A 127 2.91 9.02 -1.86
C MET A 127 4.19 9.76 -2.26
N LYS A 128 4.11 10.86 -2.98
CA LYS A 128 5.27 11.71 -3.25
C LYS A 128 5.84 12.34 -1.98
N GLU A 129 5.00 12.75 -1.06
CA GLU A 129 5.45 13.23 0.25
C GLU A 129 6.20 12.14 1.01
N ALA A 130 5.68 10.92 1.00
CA ALA A 130 6.35 9.77 1.62
C ALA A 130 7.68 9.44 0.93
N LEU A 131 7.74 9.54 -0.39
CA LEU A 131 8.96 9.34 -1.16
C LEU A 131 10.01 10.41 -0.83
N ALA A 132 9.60 11.67 -0.70
CA ALA A 132 10.47 12.77 -0.31
C ALA A 132 11.01 12.58 1.11
N ALA A 133 10.19 12.11 2.04
CA ALA A 133 10.61 11.79 3.41
C ALA A 133 11.68 10.69 3.42
N ARG A 134 11.53 9.67 2.54
CA ARG A 134 12.56 8.65 2.35
C ARG A 134 13.87 9.25 1.85
N ALA A 135 13.80 10.12 0.84
CA ALA A 135 14.98 10.74 0.24
C ALA A 135 15.66 11.73 1.18
N ALA A 136 14.96 12.29 2.16
CA ALA A 136 15.50 13.23 3.14
C ALA A 136 16.40 12.59 4.19
N ARG A 137 16.46 11.25 4.22
CA ARG A 137 17.36 10.51 5.11
C ARG A 137 18.77 10.52 4.58
#